data_a69d12739cfc7b24ca65377928f6a8a7
#
_entry.id   a69d12739cfc7b24ca65377928f6a8a7
#
_cell.length_a   1.000
_cell.length_b   1.000
_cell.length_c   1.000
_cell.angle_alpha   90.00
_cell.angle_beta   90.00
_cell.angle_gamma   90.00
#
_symmetry.space_group_name_H-M   'P 1'
#
loop_
_entity.id
_entity.type
_entity.pdbx_description
1 polymer ?
#
loop_
_entity_poly.entity_id
_entity_poly.type
_entity_poly.pdbx_seq_one_letter_code
_entity_poly.pdbx_strand_id
1 'polypeptide(L)'
;VENETQEVSKQDCELKAFYRLAPKLKAYFPRTQICLLLDGLFACKSVMDICEKNHWKFITVFKEGSIPSLYKEYKALQSECSDNRGSLILDAHTRQDYVWVNDMYYEGHTVSAIDCIETKPGKKRSVCTTIFTTITNIPIDEQNFKNISKGGRCRWNQENQGFNTQKTGGYNLEHLYARDHLAYKNFISLLLIGFTISQLIEKGSLIQNIQKSFGSFKNFFRKMLNAFTEHLWNNDFIRCLD
;
A
#
# COMPACT_ATOMS: atom_id res chain seq x y z
N VAL A 1 -14.49 -6.59 -4.83
CA VAL A 1 -14.85 -7.96 -5.23
C VAL A 1 -16.38 -8.01 -5.32
N GLU A 2 -16.89 -8.40 -6.47
CA GLU A 2 -18.33 -8.43 -6.76
C GLU A 2 -18.75 -9.89 -6.99
N ASN A 3 -19.70 -10.37 -6.17
CA ASN A 3 -20.25 -11.72 -6.28
C ASN A 3 -21.77 -11.68 -6.55
N GLU A 4 -22.25 -10.66 -7.26
CA GLU A 4 -23.66 -10.26 -7.25
C GLU A 4 -24.54 -10.93 -8.31
N THR A 5 -24.03 -11.78 -9.19
CA THR A 5 -24.87 -12.41 -10.22
C THR A 5 -24.84 -13.92 -10.14
N GLN A 6 -26.01 -14.55 -10.29
CA GLN A 6 -26.19 -16.00 -10.35
C GLN A 6 -25.46 -16.68 -11.53
N GLU A 7 -24.96 -15.90 -12.49
CA GLU A 7 -24.20 -16.37 -13.66
C GLU A 7 -22.69 -16.45 -13.46
N VAL A 8 -22.13 -16.00 -12.32
CA VAL A 8 -20.70 -16.03 -12.07
C VAL A 8 -20.29 -17.42 -11.61
N SER A 9 -19.87 -18.26 -12.56
CA SER A 9 -19.37 -19.62 -12.30
C SER A 9 -18.07 -19.69 -11.49
N LYS A 10 -17.41 -18.56 -11.23
CA LYS A 10 -16.16 -18.45 -10.45
C LYS A 10 -16.22 -17.22 -9.55
N GLN A 11 -15.79 -17.41 -8.32
CA GLN A 11 -15.62 -16.33 -7.34
C GLN A 11 -14.79 -15.18 -7.94
N ASP A 12 -15.24 -13.94 -7.73
CA ASP A 12 -14.48 -12.75 -8.12
C ASP A 12 -13.19 -12.66 -7.29
N CYS A 13 -12.10 -12.19 -7.90
CA CYS A 13 -10.79 -12.08 -7.28
C CYS A 13 -10.23 -10.67 -7.41
N GLU A 14 -9.22 -10.37 -6.60
CA GLU A 14 -8.55 -9.07 -6.57
C GLU A 14 -8.04 -8.63 -7.94
N LEU A 15 -7.53 -9.57 -8.73
CA LEU A 15 -7.03 -9.28 -10.09
C LEU A 15 -8.16 -8.83 -11.02
N LYS A 16 -9.34 -9.50 -10.97
CA LYS A 16 -10.51 -9.07 -11.74
C LYS A 16 -11.05 -7.72 -11.28
N ALA A 17 -11.02 -7.46 -9.97
CA ALA A 17 -11.39 -6.18 -9.41
C ALA A 17 -10.45 -5.07 -9.91
N PHE A 18 -9.14 -5.33 -10.01
CA PHE A 18 -8.17 -4.42 -10.59
C PHE A 18 -8.47 -4.11 -12.06
N TYR A 19 -8.83 -5.10 -12.87
CA TYR A 19 -9.16 -4.88 -14.28
C TYR A 19 -10.38 -3.96 -14.46
N ARG A 20 -11.35 -4.00 -13.55
CA ARG A 20 -12.50 -3.06 -13.55
C ARG A 20 -12.12 -1.68 -13.01
N LEU A 21 -11.17 -1.63 -12.07
CA LEU A 21 -10.71 -0.38 -11.45
C LEU A 21 -9.83 0.45 -12.39
N ALA A 22 -8.93 -0.19 -13.13
CA ALA A 22 -7.94 0.49 -13.96
C ALA A 22 -8.55 1.47 -14.99
N PRO A 23 -9.59 1.13 -15.76
CA PRO A 23 -10.25 2.08 -16.66
C PRO A 23 -10.88 3.27 -15.92
N LYS A 24 -11.49 3.02 -14.75
CA LYS A 24 -12.08 4.09 -13.92
C LYS A 24 -10.99 5.03 -13.41
N LEU A 25 -9.88 4.47 -12.93
CA LEU A 25 -8.74 5.24 -12.46
C LEU A 25 -8.18 6.14 -13.57
N LYS A 26 -8.05 5.61 -14.79
CA LYS A 26 -7.62 6.40 -15.96
C LYS A 26 -8.61 7.49 -16.31
N ALA A 27 -9.91 7.23 -16.23
CA ALA A 27 -10.95 8.21 -16.51
C ALA A 27 -10.97 9.35 -15.49
N TYR A 28 -10.79 9.03 -14.19
CA TYR A 28 -10.74 10.05 -13.14
C TYR A 28 -9.43 10.87 -13.15
N PHE A 29 -8.32 10.25 -13.55
CA PHE A 29 -6.99 10.87 -13.54
C PHE A 29 -6.31 10.78 -14.91
N PRO A 30 -6.88 11.41 -15.97
CA PRO A 30 -6.45 11.18 -17.35
C PRO A 30 -5.02 11.67 -17.63
N ARG A 31 -4.55 12.69 -16.92
CA ARG A 31 -3.24 13.34 -17.13
C ARG A 31 -2.24 13.06 -16.00
N THR A 32 -2.66 12.43 -14.91
CA THR A 32 -1.80 12.18 -13.75
C THR A 32 -0.85 11.04 -14.05
N GLN A 33 0.42 11.24 -13.72
CA GLN A 33 1.39 10.15 -13.70
C GLN A 33 1.11 9.27 -12.48
N ILE A 34 0.85 7.99 -12.74
CA ILE A 34 0.51 7.02 -11.70
C ILE A 34 1.63 5.99 -11.59
N CYS A 35 2.05 5.73 -10.35
CA CYS A 35 2.88 4.60 -9.99
C CYS A 35 2.10 3.69 -9.06
N LEU A 36 1.85 2.46 -9.50
CA LEU A 36 1.10 1.48 -8.74
C LEU A 36 2.04 0.69 -7.83
N LEU A 37 1.71 0.62 -6.55
CA LEU A 37 2.42 -0.22 -5.57
C LEU A 37 1.58 -1.48 -5.33
N LEU A 38 2.05 -2.62 -5.82
CA LEU A 38 1.25 -3.84 -5.95
C LEU A 38 1.86 -5.02 -5.17
N ASP A 39 1.02 -5.98 -4.81
CA ASP A 39 1.46 -7.26 -4.25
C ASP A 39 1.92 -8.23 -5.34
N GLY A 40 2.61 -9.30 -4.94
CA GLY A 40 3.11 -10.34 -5.84
C GLY A 40 2.05 -11.04 -6.69
N LEU A 41 0.78 -11.00 -6.28
CA LEU A 41 -0.36 -11.46 -7.08
C LEU A 41 -0.49 -10.72 -8.42
N PHE A 42 -0.10 -9.44 -8.44
CA PHE A 42 -0.20 -8.56 -9.60
C PHE A 42 1.06 -8.57 -10.48
N ALA A 43 2.07 -9.37 -10.14
CA ALA A 43 3.24 -9.59 -11.00
C ALA A 43 2.86 -10.55 -12.14
N CYS A 44 2.14 -10.07 -13.15
CA CYS A 44 1.70 -10.84 -14.30
C CYS A 44 1.57 -9.96 -15.54
N LYS A 45 1.64 -10.60 -16.72
CA LYS A 45 1.56 -9.95 -18.03
C LYS A 45 0.40 -8.97 -18.15
N SER A 46 -0.81 -9.40 -17.82
CA SER A 46 -2.02 -8.58 -18.00
C SER A 46 -2.01 -7.28 -17.20
N VAL A 47 -1.36 -7.24 -16.04
CA VAL A 47 -1.15 -6.00 -15.28
C VAL A 47 -0.10 -5.12 -15.94
N MET A 48 0.98 -5.72 -16.46
CA MET A 48 2.03 -5.00 -17.21
C MET A 48 1.46 -4.37 -18.48
N ASP A 49 0.62 -5.11 -19.25
CA ASP A 49 -0.10 -4.61 -20.44
C ASP A 49 -0.96 -3.37 -20.09
N ILE A 50 -1.69 -3.40 -18.97
CA ILE A 50 -2.50 -2.27 -18.51
C ILE A 50 -1.63 -1.07 -18.15
N CYS A 51 -0.52 -1.30 -17.44
CA CYS A 51 0.40 -0.22 -17.07
C CYS A 51 1.03 0.42 -18.31
N GLU A 52 1.49 -0.37 -19.27
CA GLU A 52 2.06 0.11 -20.51
C GLU A 52 1.06 0.91 -21.34
N LYS A 53 -0.14 0.37 -21.57
CA LYS A 53 -1.22 1.03 -22.29
C LYS A 53 -1.58 2.41 -21.71
N ASN A 54 -1.52 2.55 -20.38
CA ASN A 54 -1.86 3.79 -19.68
C ASN A 54 -0.66 4.68 -19.38
N HIS A 55 0.55 4.29 -19.76
CA HIS A 55 1.82 4.93 -19.41
C HIS A 55 2.03 5.04 -17.88
N TRP A 56 1.57 4.03 -17.15
CA TRP A 56 1.74 3.95 -15.71
C TRP A 56 3.03 3.25 -15.34
N LYS A 57 3.59 3.64 -14.22
CA LYS A 57 4.68 2.93 -13.58
C LYS A 57 4.11 1.95 -12.55
N PHE A 58 4.85 0.86 -12.31
CA PHE A 58 4.51 -0.07 -11.25
C PHE A 58 5.74 -0.48 -10.44
N ILE A 59 5.52 -0.79 -9.19
CA ILE A 59 6.48 -1.40 -8.28
C ILE A 59 5.74 -2.54 -7.59
N THR A 60 6.15 -3.77 -7.85
CA THR A 60 5.43 -4.97 -7.41
C THR A 60 6.35 -5.86 -6.61
N VAL A 61 5.86 -6.43 -5.51
CA VAL A 61 6.58 -7.46 -4.75
C VAL A 61 6.85 -8.65 -5.69
N PHE A 62 8.11 -9.07 -5.76
CA PHE A 62 8.53 -10.15 -6.65
C PHE A 62 8.96 -11.37 -5.84
N LYS A 63 8.27 -12.48 -6.05
CA LYS A 63 8.54 -13.76 -5.39
C LYS A 63 8.75 -14.85 -6.43
N GLU A 64 9.48 -15.88 -6.06
CA GLU A 64 9.71 -17.03 -6.93
C GLU A 64 8.41 -17.61 -7.51
N GLY A 65 7.35 -17.70 -6.70
CA GLY A 65 6.05 -18.21 -7.14
C GLY A 65 5.24 -17.27 -8.03
N SER A 66 5.64 -16.00 -8.22
CA SER A 66 4.90 -15.04 -9.07
C SER A 66 5.18 -15.29 -10.56
N ILE A 67 6.44 -15.26 -10.98
CA ILE A 67 6.92 -15.54 -12.32
C ILE A 67 8.20 -16.37 -12.19
N PRO A 68 8.11 -17.70 -12.06
CA PRO A 68 9.25 -18.55 -11.70
C PRO A 68 10.43 -18.45 -12.70
N SER A 69 10.14 -18.40 -14.00
CA SER A 69 11.16 -18.29 -15.05
C SER A 69 11.97 -17.00 -14.93
N LEU A 70 11.28 -15.87 -14.82
CA LEU A 70 11.91 -14.56 -14.71
C LEU A 70 12.65 -14.40 -13.37
N TYR A 71 12.11 -14.98 -12.28
CA TYR A 71 12.79 -14.95 -10.97
C TYR A 71 14.11 -15.72 -11.01
N LYS A 72 14.14 -16.90 -11.68
CA LYS A 72 15.34 -17.69 -11.87
C LYS A 72 16.38 -16.94 -12.72
N GLU A 73 15.94 -16.32 -13.81
CA GLU A 73 16.78 -15.47 -14.67
C GLU A 73 17.37 -14.30 -13.87
N TYR A 74 16.53 -13.59 -13.12
CA TYR A 74 16.95 -12.50 -12.24
C TYR A 74 18.07 -12.94 -11.28
N LYS A 75 17.91 -14.08 -10.62
CA LYS A 75 18.90 -14.61 -9.67
C LYS A 75 20.22 -15.02 -10.35
N ALA A 76 20.16 -15.52 -11.57
CA ALA A 76 21.37 -15.84 -12.35
C ALA A 76 22.11 -14.55 -12.75
N LEU A 77 21.42 -13.58 -13.33
CA LEU A 77 22.01 -12.31 -13.75
C LEU A 77 22.54 -11.47 -12.57
N GLN A 78 21.92 -11.59 -11.39
CA GLN A 78 22.35 -10.88 -10.18
C GLN A 78 23.81 -11.22 -9.78
N SER A 79 24.27 -12.44 -10.06
CA SER A 79 25.64 -12.86 -9.78
C SER A 79 26.65 -12.27 -10.78
N GLU A 80 26.21 -11.94 -12.00
CA GLU A 80 27.05 -11.41 -13.07
C GLU A 80 27.13 -9.88 -13.06
N CYS A 81 26.10 -9.19 -12.57
CA CYS A 81 26.05 -7.74 -12.49
C CYS A 81 26.81 -7.22 -11.25
N SER A 82 28.15 -7.05 -11.38
CA SER A 82 29.00 -6.54 -10.28
C SER A 82 28.75 -5.09 -9.94
N ASP A 83 28.35 -4.27 -10.92
CA ASP A 83 28.31 -2.81 -10.81
C ASP A 83 26.94 -2.26 -10.32
N ASN A 84 25.90 -3.05 -10.45
CA ASN A 84 24.54 -2.66 -10.04
C ASN A 84 24.31 -2.92 -8.54
N ARG A 85 25.05 -2.21 -7.71
CA ARG A 85 25.02 -2.37 -6.24
C ARG A 85 24.96 -1.04 -5.50
N GLY A 86 24.33 -1.05 -4.35
CA GLY A 86 24.28 0.09 -3.46
C GLY A 86 24.19 -0.33 -2.00
N SER A 87 24.49 0.57 -1.10
CA SER A 87 24.32 0.33 0.33
C SER A 87 23.83 1.57 1.06
N LEU A 88 23.16 1.36 2.18
CA LEU A 88 22.64 2.41 3.05
C LEU A 88 22.71 1.94 4.50
N ILE A 89 23.26 2.78 5.36
CA ILE A 89 23.21 2.61 6.80
C ILE A 89 22.03 3.45 7.31
N LEU A 90 21.01 2.79 7.83
CA LEU A 90 19.82 3.48 8.36
C LEU A 90 20.04 4.00 9.77
N ASP A 91 20.71 3.21 10.60
CA ASP A 91 21.09 3.53 11.97
C ASP A 91 22.31 2.70 12.40
N ALA A 92 22.74 2.85 13.66
CA ALA A 92 23.91 2.14 14.21
C ALA A 92 23.84 0.60 14.10
N HIS A 93 22.66 0.05 13.83
CA HIS A 93 22.40 -1.39 13.89
C HIS A 93 21.77 -1.96 12.63
N THR A 94 21.27 -1.12 11.71
CA THR A 94 20.53 -1.53 10.52
C THR A 94 21.24 -1.09 9.26
N ARG A 95 21.67 -2.08 8.47
CA ARG A 95 22.27 -1.88 7.15
C ARG A 95 21.36 -2.47 6.08
N GLN A 96 21.27 -1.78 4.93
CA GLN A 96 20.62 -2.27 3.74
C GLN A 96 21.62 -2.30 2.59
N ASP A 97 21.78 -3.46 1.99
CA ASP A 97 22.53 -3.66 0.76
C ASP A 97 21.55 -3.91 -0.40
N TYR A 98 21.85 -3.36 -1.55
CA TYR A 98 20.99 -3.41 -2.72
C TYR A 98 21.73 -4.02 -3.89
N VAL A 99 21.04 -4.87 -4.64
CA VAL A 99 21.54 -5.43 -5.90
C VAL A 99 20.39 -5.41 -6.89
N TRP A 100 20.61 -4.91 -8.11
CA TRP A 100 19.56 -4.82 -9.12
C TRP A 100 20.02 -5.31 -10.49
N VAL A 101 19.05 -5.70 -11.29
CA VAL A 101 19.22 -6.11 -12.68
C VAL A 101 18.21 -5.33 -13.52
N ASN A 102 18.67 -4.70 -14.58
CA ASN A 102 17.84 -4.00 -15.55
C ASN A 102 17.63 -4.84 -16.81
N ASP A 103 16.73 -4.38 -17.66
CA ASP A 103 16.54 -4.84 -19.04
C ASP A 103 16.23 -6.34 -19.17
N MET A 104 15.59 -6.94 -18.18
CA MET A 104 15.05 -8.29 -18.29
C MET A 104 13.79 -8.27 -19.15
N TYR A 105 13.65 -9.29 -19.98
CA TYR A 105 12.52 -9.39 -20.91
C TYR A 105 11.50 -10.43 -20.44
N TYR A 106 10.25 -10.02 -20.36
CA TYR A 106 9.14 -10.90 -19.99
C TYR A 106 7.91 -10.63 -20.85
N GLU A 107 7.54 -11.58 -21.73
CA GLU A 107 6.30 -11.58 -22.53
C GLU A 107 5.96 -10.24 -23.22
N GLY A 108 6.96 -9.58 -23.80
CA GLY A 108 6.80 -8.30 -24.50
C GLY A 108 7.18 -7.07 -23.68
N HIS A 109 7.44 -7.23 -22.38
CA HIS A 109 7.77 -6.14 -21.48
C HIS A 109 9.24 -6.15 -21.06
N THR A 110 9.86 -4.98 -21.01
CA THR A 110 11.16 -4.78 -20.37
C THR A 110 10.94 -4.39 -18.92
N VAL A 111 11.55 -5.13 -18.01
CA VAL A 111 11.42 -4.94 -16.56
C VAL A 111 12.76 -4.96 -15.86
N SER A 112 12.81 -4.35 -14.70
CA SER A 112 13.96 -4.33 -13.79
C SER A 112 13.57 -4.93 -12.46
N ALA A 113 14.50 -5.58 -11.78
CA ALA A 113 14.26 -6.10 -10.43
C ALA A 113 15.38 -5.69 -9.46
N ILE A 114 15.05 -5.56 -8.20
CA ILE A 114 15.96 -5.17 -7.12
C ILE A 114 15.71 -5.98 -5.86
N ASP A 115 16.80 -6.44 -5.25
CA ASP A 115 16.84 -6.94 -3.88
C ASP A 115 17.27 -5.83 -2.93
N CYS A 116 16.56 -5.69 -1.83
CA CYS A 116 17.01 -4.98 -0.64
C CYS A 116 17.28 -6.01 0.46
N ILE A 117 18.53 -6.17 0.81
CA ILE A 117 19.02 -7.10 1.83
C ILE A 117 19.21 -6.31 3.12
N GLU A 118 18.24 -6.39 4.01
CA GLU A 118 18.28 -5.70 5.30
C GLU A 118 18.89 -6.60 6.37
N THR A 119 19.96 -6.10 6.99
CA THR A 119 20.68 -6.78 8.06
C THR A 119 20.53 -5.99 9.34
N LYS A 120 20.07 -6.62 10.40
CA LYS A 120 19.88 -6.03 11.73
C LYS A 120 20.17 -7.02 12.85
N PRO A 121 20.44 -6.56 14.08
CA PRO A 121 20.58 -7.44 15.22
C PRO A 121 19.32 -8.26 15.45
N GLY A 122 19.48 -9.54 15.59
CA GLY A 122 18.43 -10.48 15.97
C GLY A 122 18.41 -10.71 17.48
N LYS A 123 17.52 -11.60 17.91
CA LYS A 123 17.47 -12.07 19.30
C LYS A 123 18.72 -12.89 19.61
N LYS A 124 19.22 -12.82 20.87
CA LYS A 124 20.36 -13.62 21.36
C LYS A 124 21.69 -13.41 20.60
N ARG A 125 22.04 -12.16 20.24
CA ARG A 125 23.28 -11.82 19.50
C ARG A 125 23.38 -12.43 18.09
N SER A 126 22.28 -12.93 17.52
CA SER A 126 22.25 -13.37 16.12
C SER A 126 22.12 -12.18 15.17
N VAL A 127 22.42 -12.39 13.91
CA VAL A 127 22.17 -11.44 12.84
C VAL A 127 20.89 -11.88 12.10
N CYS A 128 19.95 -10.97 11.95
CA CYS A 128 18.73 -11.22 11.18
C CYS A 128 18.87 -10.56 9.80
N THR A 129 18.81 -11.36 8.76
CA THR A 129 18.83 -10.89 7.38
C THR A 129 17.45 -11.11 6.76
N THR A 130 16.90 -10.06 6.16
CA THR A 130 15.63 -10.11 5.44
C THR A 130 15.83 -9.57 4.03
N ILE A 131 15.32 -10.29 3.02
CA ILE A 131 15.42 -9.91 1.62
C ILE A 131 14.04 -9.47 1.14
N PHE A 132 13.96 -8.27 0.55
CA PHE A 132 12.79 -7.73 -0.10
C PHE A 132 13.07 -7.59 -1.59
N THR A 133 12.45 -8.43 -2.39
CA THR A 133 12.61 -8.41 -3.85
C THR A 133 11.43 -7.69 -4.50
N THR A 134 11.72 -6.81 -5.44
CA THR A 134 10.75 -5.97 -6.14
C THR A 134 11.01 -5.98 -7.62
N ILE A 135 9.95 -6.02 -8.45
CA ILE A 135 10.00 -5.86 -9.91
C ILE A 135 9.28 -4.58 -10.33
N THR A 136 9.77 -3.93 -11.37
CA THR A 136 9.27 -2.64 -11.85
C THR A 136 9.53 -2.45 -13.34
N ASN A 137 8.78 -1.56 -14.00
CA ASN A 137 9.08 -1.05 -15.35
C ASN A 137 9.88 0.26 -15.33
N ILE A 138 10.49 0.60 -14.21
CA ILE A 138 11.36 1.76 -14.07
C ILE A 138 12.81 1.26 -14.13
N PRO A 139 13.66 1.76 -15.05
CA PRO A 139 15.09 1.49 -15.01
C PRO A 139 15.69 1.90 -13.65
N ILE A 140 16.51 1.04 -13.09
CA ILE A 140 17.08 1.25 -11.76
C ILE A 140 18.52 1.75 -11.90
N ASP A 141 18.83 2.82 -11.17
CA ASP A 141 20.13 3.46 -11.16
C ASP A 141 20.56 3.87 -9.73
N GLU A 142 21.75 4.44 -9.60
CA GLU A 142 22.31 4.90 -8.33
C GLU A 142 21.49 6.02 -7.66
N GLN A 143 20.66 6.75 -8.42
CA GLN A 143 19.87 7.86 -7.90
C GLN A 143 18.51 7.39 -7.38
N ASN A 144 17.94 6.31 -7.95
CA ASN A 144 16.56 5.91 -7.70
C ASN A 144 16.39 4.58 -6.96
N PHE A 145 17.40 3.70 -6.85
CA PHE A 145 17.28 2.37 -6.24
C PHE A 145 16.65 2.39 -4.84
N LYS A 146 17.01 3.38 -4.02
CA LYS A 146 16.46 3.56 -2.67
C LYS A 146 14.94 3.81 -2.71
N ASN A 147 14.52 4.68 -3.62
CA ASN A 147 13.12 5.07 -3.76
C ASN A 147 12.26 3.92 -4.30
N ILE A 148 12.78 3.17 -5.26
CA ILE A 148 12.10 1.99 -5.82
C ILE A 148 11.92 0.92 -4.74
N SER A 149 12.99 0.57 -4.03
CA SER A 149 12.93 -0.40 -2.94
C SER A 149 11.99 0.07 -1.81
N LYS A 150 12.06 1.34 -1.41
CA LYS A 150 11.14 1.93 -0.44
C LYS A 150 9.70 1.88 -0.93
N GLY A 151 9.44 2.16 -2.22
CA GLY A 151 8.12 2.05 -2.85
C GLY A 151 7.52 0.66 -2.68
N GLY A 152 8.27 -0.41 -3.00
CA GLY A 152 7.84 -1.78 -2.78
C GLY A 152 7.46 -2.09 -1.33
N ARG A 153 8.18 -1.52 -0.37
CA ARG A 153 7.89 -1.66 1.06
C ARG A 153 6.69 -0.82 1.52
N CYS A 154 6.42 0.33 0.86
CA CYS A 154 5.28 1.20 1.22
C CYS A 154 3.92 0.52 1.04
N ARG A 155 3.81 -0.53 0.21
CA ARG A 155 2.59 -1.34 0.12
C ARG A 155 2.14 -1.87 1.49
N TRP A 156 3.08 -2.27 2.35
CA TRP A 156 2.81 -2.74 3.71
C TRP A 156 2.12 -1.70 4.59
N ASN A 157 2.28 -0.43 4.29
CA ASN A 157 1.61 0.64 5.04
C ASN A 157 0.09 0.57 4.88
N GLN A 158 -0.41 0.13 3.72
CA GLN A 158 -1.84 -0.05 3.51
C GLN A 158 -2.43 -1.12 4.45
N GLU A 159 -1.71 -2.22 4.66
CA GLU A 159 -2.16 -3.27 5.59
C GLU A 159 -2.00 -2.83 7.05
N ASN A 160 -0.81 -2.34 7.42
CA ASN A 160 -0.48 -2.06 8.82
C ASN A 160 -1.04 -0.73 9.32
N GLN A 161 -1.02 0.33 8.51
CA GLN A 161 -1.51 1.65 8.90
C GLN A 161 -2.93 1.95 8.38
N GLY A 162 -3.34 1.30 7.29
CA GLY A 162 -4.69 1.39 6.75
C GLY A 162 -5.61 0.36 7.41
N PHE A 163 -5.69 -0.82 6.86
CA PHE A 163 -6.65 -1.86 7.27
C PHE A 163 -6.53 -2.25 8.75
N ASN A 164 -5.33 -2.42 9.28
CA ASN A 164 -5.16 -2.76 10.69
C ASN A 164 -5.72 -1.65 11.60
N THR A 165 -5.47 -0.38 11.27
CA THR A 165 -6.06 0.74 12.02
C THR A 165 -7.59 0.77 11.90
N GLN A 166 -8.13 0.49 10.71
CA GLN A 166 -9.58 0.41 10.51
C GLN A 166 -10.22 -0.76 11.26
N LYS A 167 -9.51 -1.86 11.46
CA LYS A 167 -9.97 -3.02 12.25
C LYS A 167 -9.87 -2.78 13.75
N THR A 168 -8.72 -2.34 14.23
CA THR A 168 -8.37 -2.30 15.66
C THR A 168 -8.37 -0.89 16.27
N GLY A 169 -8.35 0.15 15.44
CA GLY A 169 -8.24 1.56 15.85
C GLY A 169 -9.56 2.23 16.23
N GLY A 170 -10.66 1.48 16.36
CA GLY A 170 -11.96 2.01 16.73
C GLY A 170 -12.96 2.18 15.60
N TYR A 171 -12.56 1.87 14.35
CA TYR A 171 -13.47 1.94 13.19
C TYR A 171 -14.26 0.65 12.97
N ASN A 172 -13.89 -0.44 13.65
CA ASN A 172 -14.58 -1.74 13.63
C ASN A 172 -14.86 -2.28 12.20
N LEU A 173 -13.92 -2.18 11.27
CA LEU A 173 -14.09 -2.58 9.87
C LEU A 173 -14.60 -4.03 9.72
N GLU A 174 -14.25 -4.92 10.65
CA GLU A 174 -14.66 -6.33 10.62
C GLU A 174 -16.10 -6.57 11.11
N HIS A 175 -16.75 -5.56 11.68
CA HIS A 175 -18.11 -5.70 12.15
C HIS A 175 -19.13 -5.64 11.00
N LEU A 176 -20.04 -6.60 10.95
CA LEU A 176 -21.13 -6.60 10.00
C LEU A 176 -22.28 -5.70 10.48
N TYR A 177 -22.34 -4.47 10.01
CA TYR A 177 -23.33 -3.48 10.42
C TYR A 177 -24.69 -3.66 9.76
N ALA A 178 -24.75 -4.30 8.59
CA ALA A 178 -25.98 -4.56 7.88
C ALA A 178 -25.87 -5.84 7.05
N ARG A 179 -27.00 -6.57 6.93
CA ARG A 179 -27.11 -7.69 6.01
C ARG A 179 -27.48 -7.26 4.59
N ASP A 180 -28.11 -6.09 4.46
CA ASP A 180 -28.42 -5.48 3.17
C ASP A 180 -27.14 -4.97 2.53
N HIS A 181 -26.93 -5.35 1.26
CA HIS A 181 -25.73 -5.07 0.51
C HIS A 181 -25.50 -3.57 0.30
N LEU A 182 -26.56 -2.81 -0.01
CA LEU A 182 -26.46 -1.37 -0.25
C LEU A 182 -26.14 -0.63 1.05
N ALA A 183 -26.81 -0.99 2.14
CA ALA A 183 -26.56 -0.43 3.46
C ALA A 183 -25.12 -0.71 3.91
N TYR A 184 -24.63 -1.95 3.74
CA TYR A 184 -23.25 -2.31 4.04
C TYR A 184 -22.24 -1.49 3.22
N LYS A 185 -22.47 -1.36 1.90
CA LYS A 185 -21.61 -0.57 1.00
C LYS A 185 -21.57 0.90 1.39
N ASN A 186 -22.71 1.49 1.74
CA ASN A 186 -22.78 2.87 2.23
C ASN A 186 -22.03 3.04 3.55
N PHE A 187 -22.16 2.07 4.47
CA PHE A 187 -21.43 2.09 5.73
C PHE A 187 -19.91 2.07 5.51
N ILE A 188 -19.40 1.16 4.66
CA ILE A 188 -17.96 1.10 4.33
C ILE A 188 -17.50 2.42 3.71
N SER A 189 -18.29 3.04 2.84
CA SER A 189 -17.97 4.33 2.25
C SER A 189 -17.84 5.43 3.29
N LEU A 190 -18.77 5.49 4.25
CA LEU A 190 -18.73 6.44 5.37
C LEU A 190 -17.54 6.19 6.30
N LEU A 191 -17.23 4.92 6.59
CA LEU A 191 -16.05 4.53 7.35
C LEU A 191 -14.76 5.02 6.68
N LEU A 192 -14.63 4.82 5.37
CA LEU A 192 -13.45 5.28 4.61
C LEU A 192 -13.33 6.80 4.60
N ILE A 193 -14.44 7.52 4.48
CA ILE A 193 -14.46 8.99 4.58
C ILE A 193 -14.02 9.43 5.99
N GLY A 194 -14.59 8.86 7.03
CA GLY A 194 -14.23 9.15 8.42
C GLY A 194 -12.75 8.85 8.70
N PHE A 195 -12.25 7.72 8.20
CA PHE A 195 -10.84 7.36 8.30
C PHE A 195 -9.94 8.37 7.58
N THR A 196 -10.30 8.80 6.38
CA THR A 196 -9.54 9.80 5.61
C THR A 196 -9.49 11.13 6.35
N ILE A 197 -10.63 11.61 6.87
CA ILE A 197 -10.70 12.84 7.68
C ILE A 197 -9.79 12.71 8.91
N SER A 198 -9.84 11.58 9.61
CA SER A 198 -9.00 11.34 10.78
C SER A 198 -7.50 11.38 10.44
N GLN A 199 -7.11 10.80 9.29
CA GLN A 199 -5.73 10.86 8.83
C GLN A 199 -5.29 12.29 8.48
N LEU A 200 -6.15 13.08 7.87
CA LEU A 200 -5.88 14.49 7.57
C LEU A 200 -5.72 15.31 8.86
N ILE A 201 -6.53 15.05 9.85
CA ILE A 201 -6.45 15.68 11.16
C ILE A 201 -5.16 15.27 11.89
N GLU A 202 -4.84 13.97 11.90
CA GLU A 202 -3.67 13.44 12.59
C GLU A 202 -2.36 13.93 11.99
N LYS A 203 -2.27 13.96 10.66
CA LYS A 203 -1.03 14.29 9.93
C LYS A 203 -0.96 15.74 9.49
N GLY A 204 -2.09 16.44 9.50
CA GLY A 204 -2.18 17.85 9.17
C GLY A 204 -1.61 18.76 10.25
N SER A 205 -1.12 19.94 9.85
CA SER A 205 -0.50 20.91 10.77
C SER A 205 -1.46 21.58 11.76
N LEU A 206 -2.77 21.59 11.44
CA LEU A 206 -3.77 22.34 12.18
C LEU A 206 -3.92 21.92 13.65
N ILE A 207 -3.73 20.64 13.97
CA ILE A 207 -4.03 20.08 15.30
C ILE A 207 -2.78 19.47 15.98
N GLN A 208 -1.62 19.46 15.33
CA GLN A 208 -0.41 18.82 15.88
C GLN A 208 -0.05 19.31 17.29
N ASN A 209 -0.21 20.59 17.57
CA ASN A 209 0.10 21.16 18.89
C ASN A 209 -0.93 20.75 19.95
N ILE A 210 -2.20 20.68 19.57
CA ILE A 210 -3.29 20.27 20.46
C ILE A 210 -3.20 18.76 20.74
N GLN A 211 -2.89 17.95 19.72
CA GLN A 211 -2.76 16.50 19.82
C GLN A 211 -1.68 16.09 20.84
N LYS A 212 -0.55 16.79 20.87
CA LYS A 212 0.55 16.51 21.80
C LYS A 212 0.10 16.57 23.27
N SER A 213 -0.86 17.43 23.61
CA SER A 213 -1.39 17.57 24.98
C SER A 213 -2.21 16.35 25.43
N PHE A 214 -2.69 15.51 24.53
CA PHE A 214 -3.50 14.32 24.83
C PHE A 214 -2.70 13.00 24.85
N GLY A 215 -1.39 13.06 24.58
CA GLY A 215 -0.49 11.91 24.59
C GLY A 215 -0.65 10.94 23.43
N SER A 216 -1.87 10.77 22.87
CA SER A 216 -2.11 9.93 21.68
C SER A 216 -3.30 10.44 20.89
N PHE A 217 -3.31 10.18 19.57
CA PHE A 217 -4.43 10.50 18.69
C PHE A 217 -5.73 9.79 19.12
N LYS A 218 -5.64 8.56 19.57
CA LYS A 218 -6.80 7.81 20.10
C LYS A 218 -7.45 8.52 21.29
N ASN A 219 -6.66 9.05 22.21
CA ASN A 219 -7.18 9.80 23.36
C ASN A 219 -7.79 11.14 22.93
N PHE A 220 -7.15 11.85 22.00
CA PHE A 220 -7.68 13.06 21.41
C PHE A 220 -9.04 12.81 20.76
N PHE A 221 -9.12 11.78 19.88
CA PHE A 221 -10.36 11.44 19.17
C PHE A 221 -11.49 11.03 20.11
N ARG A 222 -11.18 10.27 21.17
CA ARG A 222 -12.17 9.90 22.20
C ARG A 222 -12.71 11.11 22.93
N LYS A 223 -11.85 12.06 23.31
CA LYS A 223 -12.31 13.31 23.96
C LYS A 223 -13.12 14.19 23.02
N MET A 224 -12.73 14.27 21.75
CA MET A 224 -13.49 14.99 20.75
C MET A 224 -14.88 14.36 20.56
N LEU A 225 -14.97 13.03 20.50
CA LEU A 225 -16.25 12.32 20.38
C LEU A 225 -17.14 12.54 21.61
N ASN A 226 -16.55 12.51 22.81
CA ASN A 226 -17.30 12.78 24.04
C ASN A 226 -17.83 14.23 24.07
N ALA A 227 -16.99 15.20 23.71
CA ALA A 227 -17.41 16.60 23.60
C ALA A 227 -18.53 16.78 22.56
N PHE A 228 -18.46 16.06 21.43
CA PHE A 228 -19.50 16.08 20.41
C PHE A 228 -20.82 15.50 20.91
N THR A 229 -20.78 14.39 21.64
CA THR A 229 -21.96 13.77 22.24
C THR A 229 -22.55 14.63 23.36
N GLU A 230 -21.73 15.24 24.20
CA GLU A 230 -22.19 16.15 25.27
C GLU A 230 -22.84 17.42 24.72
N HIS A 231 -22.31 17.98 23.61
CA HIS A 231 -22.89 19.18 22.99
C HIS A 231 -24.12 18.89 22.12
N LEU A 232 -24.19 17.75 21.45
CA LEU A 232 -25.34 17.37 20.62
C LEU A 232 -26.63 17.15 21.46
N TRP A 233 -26.50 16.81 22.76
CA TRP A 233 -27.63 16.59 23.64
C TRP A 233 -27.95 17.83 24.49
N ASN A 234 -27.22 18.92 24.36
CA ASN A 234 -27.53 20.17 25.02
C ASN A 234 -28.58 20.91 24.17
N ASN A 235 -29.80 21.11 24.74
CA ASN A 235 -30.95 21.75 24.10
C ASN A 235 -30.66 23.15 23.49
N ASP A 236 -29.62 23.83 23.96
CA ASP A 236 -29.24 25.14 23.44
C ASP A 236 -28.57 25.08 22.08
N PHE A 237 -27.93 23.96 21.75
CA PHE A 237 -27.33 23.75 20.42
C PHE A 237 -28.37 23.43 19.33
N ILE A 238 -29.45 22.71 19.73
CA ILE A 238 -30.57 22.38 18.81
C ILE A 238 -31.34 23.67 18.46
N ARG A 239 -31.45 24.62 19.37
CA ARG A 239 -32.10 25.93 19.15
C ARG A 239 -31.29 26.89 18.25
N CYS A 240 -30.00 26.65 18.07
CA CYS A 240 -29.16 27.45 17.16
C CYS A 240 -29.21 26.96 15.71
N LEU A 241 -29.88 25.85 15.41
CA LEU A 241 -30.04 25.28 14.07
C LEU A 241 -31.40 25.57 13.43
N ASP A 242 -32.34 26.15 14.19
CA ASP A 242 -33.61 26.73 13.70
C ASP A 242 -33.42 28.23 13.40
#